data_5dfb30951b822f05fe3d75b1916ac314
#
_entry.id   5dfb30951b822f05fe3d75b1916ac314
#
_cell.length_a   1.000
_cell.length_b   1.000
_cell.length_c   1.000
_cell.angle_alpha   90.00
_cell.angle_beta   90.00
_cell.angle_gamma   90.00
#
_symmetry.space_group_name_H-M   'P 1'
#
loop_
_entity.id
_entity.type
_entity.pdbx_description
1 polymer ?
#
loop_
_entity_poly.entity_id
_entity_poly.type
_entity_poly.pdbx_seq_one_letter_code
_entity_poly.pdbx_strand_id
1 'polypeptide(L)' 'MTAYASYQHCCLQYVSNERMSNQSLRDRFGVVESKAATISLIIGATKEAGLIKDDDAETKSTRYARYLPFWA' A
#
# COMPACT_ATOMS: atom_id res chain seq x y z
N MET A 1 -7.49 -11.06 -1.77
CA MET A 1 -7.25 -9.69 -1.25
C MET A 1 -7.98 -8.68 -2.10
N THR A 2 -8.59 -7.72 -1.50
CA THR A 2 -9.37 -6.69 -2.21
C THR A 2 -8.73 -5.31 -2.00
N ALA A 3 -9.16 -4.33 -2.81
CA ALA A 3 -8.72 -2.96 -2.63
C ALA A 3 -9.08 -2.44 -1.24
N TYR A 4 -10.23 -2.82 -0.72
CA TYR A 4 -10.64 -2.40 0.62
C TYR A 4 -9.72 -2.98 1.71
N ALA A 5 -9.32 -4.23 1.57
CA ALA A 5 -8.37 -4.84 2.51
C ALA A 5 -7.01 -4.13 2.47
N SER A 6 -6.57 -3.74 1.28
CA SER A 6 -5.36 -2.93 1.10
C SER A 6 -5.51 -1.59 1.82
N TYR A 7 -6.65 -0.93 1.68
CA TYR A 7 -6.93 0.33 2.36
C TYR A 7 -6.90 0.16 3.87
N GLN A 8 -7.53 -0.89 4.40
CA GLN A 8 -7.53 -1.14 5.85
C GLN A 8 -6.12 -1.33 6.39
N HIS A 9 -5.29 -2.08 5.67
CA HIS A 9 -3.89 -2.24 6.04
C HIS A 9 -3.16 -0.90 6.06
N CYS A 10 -3.41 -0.06 5.07
CA CYS A 10 -2.81 1.27 4.98
C CYS A 10 -3.19 2.11 6.21
N CYS A 11 -4.45 2.06 6.62
CA CYS A 11 -4.90 2.78 7.81
C CYS A 11 -4.21 2.28 9.07
N LEU A 12 -4.09 0.96 9.24
CA LEU A 12 -3.43 0.38 10.40
C LEU A 12 -1.96 0.80 10.46
N GLN A 13 -1.27 0.80 9.32
CA GLN A 13 0.10 1.26 9.26
C GLN A 13 0.20 2.72 9.67
N TYR A 14 -0.70 3.55 9.16
CA TYR A 14 -0.67 4.97 9.45
C TYR A 14 -0.85 5.26 10.95
N VAL A 15 -1.83 4.63 11.59
CA VAL A 15 -2.07 4.87 13.03
C VAL A 15 -0.96 4.28 13.89
N SER A 16 -0.17 3.35 13.36
CA SER A 16 1.03 2.82 14.02
C SER A 16 2.27 3.65 13.70
N ASN A 17 2.09 4.82 13.08
CA ASN A 17 3.18 5.72 12.71
C ASN A 17 4.10 5.13 11.64
N GLU A 18 3.54 4.30 10.78
CA GLU A 18 4.24 3.68 9.67
C GLU A 18 3.53 3.97 8.36
N ARG A 19 4.10 3.51 7.26
CA ARG A 19 3.52 3.72 5.93
C ARG A 19 3.38 2.39 5.21
N MET A 20 2.28 2.24 4.47
CA MET A 20 2.07 1.04 3.68
C MET A 20 3.01 1.03 2.48
N SER A 21 3.52 -0.16 2.16
CA SER A 21 4.33 -0.39 0.97
C SER A 21 3.91 -1.73 0.37
N ASN A 22 4.43 -2.02 -0.83
CA ASN A 22 4.20 -3.33 -1.44
C ASN A 22 4.67 -4.44 -0.51
N GLN A 23 5.85 -4.28 0.08
CA GLN A 23 6.39 -5.29 0.99
C GLN A 23 5.53 -5.43 2.26
N SER A 24 5.10 -4.33 2.86
CA SER A 24 4.29 -4.42 4.08
C SER A 24 2.97 -5.13 3.82
N LEU A 25 2.37 -4.89 2.66
CA LEU A 25 1.12 -5.54 2.28
C LEU A 25 1.33 -7.03 2.03
N ARG A 26 2.43 -7.41 1.38
CA ARG A 26 2.78 -8.82 1.20
C ARG A 26 2.98 -9.51 2.54
N ASP A 27 3.71 -8.88 3.44
CA ASP A 27 3.97 -9.43 4.77
C ASP A 27 2.68 -9.63 5.55
N ARG A 28 1.77 -8.67 5.48
CA ARG A 28 0.49 -8.73 6.20
C ARG A 28 -0.35 -9.93 5.77
N PHE A 29 -0.34 -10.26 4.48
CA PHE A 29 -1.17 -11.32 3.92
C PHE A 29 -0.40 -12.58 3.58
N GLY A 30 0.87 -12.66 3.96
CA GLY A 30 1.67 -13.87 3.73
C GLY A 30 1.93 -14.15 2.26
N VAL A 31 2.05 -13.11 1.44
CA VAL A 31 2.24 -13.26 0.00
C VAL A 31 3.73 -13.26 -0.34
N VAL A 32 4.16 -14.24 -1.13
CA VAL A 32 5.57 -14.37 -1.50
C VAL A 32 6.00 -13.26 -2.46
N GLU A 33 7.31 -13.01 -2.49
CA GLU A 33 7.88 -11.93 -3.30
C GLU A 33 7.58 -12.08 -4.79
N SER A 34 7.48 -13.29 -5.30
CA SER A 34 7.15 -13.53 -6.71
C SER A 34 5.78 -12.99 -7.10
N LYS A 35 4.94 -12.65 -6.13
CA LYS A 35 3.62 -12.06 -6.37
C LYS A 35 3.60 -10.54 -6.20
N ALA A 36 4.77 -9.91 -6.12
CA ALA A 36 4.84 -8.47 -5.92
C ALA A 36 4.10 -7.68 -7.00
N ALA A 37 4.13 -8.15 -8.25
CA ALA A 37 3.41 -7.50 -9.34
C ALA A 37 1.89 -7.52 -9.11
N THR A 38 1.35 -8.63 -8.61
CA THR A 38 -0.06 -8.74 -8.28
C THR A 38 -0.43 -7.76 -7.18
N ILE A 39 0.42 -7.63 -6.17
CA ILE A 39 0.19 -6.68 -5.07
C ILE A 39 0.23 -5.25 -5.61
N SER A 40 1.12 -4.94 -6.54
CA SER A 40 1.18 -3.62 -7.16
C SER A 40 -0.11 -3.28 -7.89
N LEU A 41 -0.73 -4.27 -8.56
CA LEU A 41 -2.03 -4.07 -9.22
C LEU A 41 -3.12 -3.76 -8.21
N ILE A 42 -3.12 -4.44 -7.07
CA ILE A 42 -4.11 -4.21 -6.00
C ILE A 42 -3.91 -2.81 -5.40
N ILE A 43 -2.69 -2.41 -5.17
CA ILE A 43 -2.38 -1.06 -4.68
C ILE A 43 -2.85 -0.02 -5.69
N GLY A 44 -2.59 -0.25 -6.98
CA GLY A 44 -3.05 0.64 -8.03
C GLY A 44 -4.57 0.77 -8.06
N ALA A 45 -5.28 -0.35 -7.92
CA ALA A 45 -6.75 -0.33 -7.87
C ALA A 45 -7.24 0.43 -6.64
N THR A 46 -6.58 0.27 -5.50
CA THR A 46 -6.92 0.98 -4.26
C THR A 46 -6.75 2.49 -4.44
N LYS A 47 -5.68 2.88 -5.09
CA LYS A 47 -5.37 4.28 -5.38
C LYS A 47 -6.38 4.86 -6.36
N GLU A 48 -6.74 4.11 -7.40
CA GLU A 48 -7.76 4.52 -8.37
C GLU A 48 -9.13 4.70 -7.72
N ALA A 49 -9.43 3.91 -6.71
CA ALA A 49 -10.67 4.05 -5.96
C ALA A 49 -10.65 5.27 -5.02
N GLY A 50 -9.54 5.99 -4.94
CA GLY A 50 -9.42 7.18 -4.09
C GLY A 50 -9.28 6.87 -2.61
N LEU A 51 -8.91 5.65 -2.26
CA LEU A 51 -8.79 5.24 -0.86
C LEU A 51 -7.42 5.51 -0.27
N ILE A 52 -6.39 5.53 -1.10
CA ILE A 52 -5.02 5.82 -0.68
C ILE A 52 -4.39 6.82 -1.63
N LYS A 53 -3.31 7.44 -1.17
CA LYS A 53 -2.52 8.38 -1.96
C LYS A 53 -1.05 8.09 -1.75
N ASP A 54 -0.21 8.56 -2.66
CA ASP A 54 1.24 8.43 -2.50
C ASP A 54 1.72 9.26 -1.33
N ASP A 55 2.66 8.70 -0.57
CA ASP A 55 3.45 9.49 0.35
C ASP A 55 4.62 10.04 -0.47
N ASP A 56 4.44 11.24 -1.01
CA ASP A 56 5.35 11.85 -1.95
C ASP A 56 6.57 12.49 -1.30
N ALA A 57 6.80 12.17 -0.04
CA ALA A 57 7.80 12.89 0.73
C ALA A 57 9.19 12.80 0.13
N GLU A 58 9.62 11.66 -0.42
CA GLU A 58 11.04 11.60 -0.81
C GLU A 58 11.41 10.60 -1.88
N THR A 59 10.54 9.67 -2.25
CA THR A 59 10.96 8.58 -3.13
C THR A 59 10.14 8.56 -4.40
N LYS A 60 10.84 8.60 -5.53
CA LYS A 60 10.21 8.49 -6.84
C LYS A 60 10.30 7.08 -7.41
N SER A 61 10.91 6.16 -6.68
CA SER A 61 11.06 4.77 -7.08
C SER A 61 9.82 3.98 -6.67
N THR A 62 9.25 3.21 -7.60
CA THR A 62 8.12 2.34 -7.28
C THR A 62 8.50 1.26 -6.27
N ARG A 63 9.78 0.89 -6.24
CA ARG A 63 10.28 -0.12 -5.31
C ARG A 63 10.17 0.32 -3.85
N TYR A 64 10.37 1.61 -3.61
CA TYR A 64 10.33 2.16 -2.26
C TYR A 64 9.13 3.03 -2.02
N ALA A 65 8.12 2.97 -2.89
CA ALA A 65 6.92 3.77 -2.77
C ALA A 65 6.21 3.48 -1.45
N ARG A 66 5.72 4.53 -0.84
CA ARG A 66 4.95 4.48 0.40
C ARG A 66 3.60 5.12 0.16
N TYR A 67 2.61 4.69 0.92
CA TYR A 67 1.23 5.11 0.70
C TYR A 67 0.60 5.55 2.00
N LEU A 68 -0.32 6.50 1.90
CA LEU A 68 -1.10 7.04 3.02
C LEU A 68 -2.58 6.82 2.74
N PRO A 69 -3.42 6.71 3.79
CA PRO A 69 -4.86 6.79 3.57
C PRO A 69 -5.21 8.14 2.95
N PHE A 70 -6.32 8.17 2.19
CA PHE A 70 -6.71 9.40 1.48
C PHE A 70 -6.95 10.58 2.44
N TRP A 71 -7.35 10.28 3.66
CA TRP A 71 -7.68 11.30 4.67
C TRP A 71 -6.45 11.76 5.49
N ALA A 72 -5.30 11.21 5.23
CA ALA A 72 -4.09 11.57 5.98
C ALA A 72 -3.45 12.85 5.46
#